data_0d18dab3611ff602919425401cee8431
#
_entry.id   0d18dab3611ff602919425401cee8431
#
_cell.length_a   1.000
_cell.length_b   1.000
_cell.length_c   1.000
_cell.angle_alpha   90.00
_cell.angle_beta   90.00
_cell.angle_gamma   90.00
#
_symmetry.space_group_name_H-M   'P 1'
#
loop_
_entity.id
_entity.type
_entity.pdbx_description
1 polymer ?
#
loop_
_entity_poly.entity_id
_entity_poly.type
_entity_poly.pdbx_seq_one_letter_code
_entity_poly.pdbx_strand_id
1 'polypeptide(L)'
;VPAPRTPLVIVNPAAGMGRAHQLAPRIAEVLGHTAAKARLLETREPGHAERLAAAATDLGHDRVVAVGGDGTAQEVLNGLMAAGVGPDGGPPAFGLVPGGSGNDLARSLGIPLAPMEALTVALGEHTRPLDLGRATHDGATRYFAAAGGTGFDAQVAFTMAGKRSRWQRGRAGYFLSTLNELRRYRNRDLSLRLATDEGARQVDGRFLFVAFANGPFYGGGMQICPDASLSDGLLDLCLVGDIGRLGALRELPGIYRAAHVGHPLVELVRVRELRIEGEAQTRVHLDGEPFGMLPVDVAAQPAAVAVAAPIG
;
A
#
# COMPACT_ATOMS: atom_id res chain seq x y z
N VAL A 1 -2.24 -11.24 -34.54
CA VAL A 1 -2.85 -11.87 -33.38
C VAL A 1 -1.90 -11.57 -32.21
N PRO A 2 -2.34 -10.88 -31.14
CA PRO A 2 -1.49 -10.66 -29.98
C PRO A 2 -0.99 -12.01 -29.44
N ALA A 3 0.25 -12.03 -28.94
CA ALA A 3 0.82 -13.23 -28.34
C ALA A 3 -0.07 -13.72 -27.19
N PRO A 4 -0.21 -15.04 -26.98
CA PRO A 4 -1.01 -15.56 -25.89
C PRO A 4 -0.43 -15.07 -24.54
N ARG A 5 -1.27 -14.50 -23.70
CA ARG A 5 -0.88 -14.02 -22.37
C ARG A 5 -0.39 -15.16 -21.50
N THR A 6 0.66 -14.88 -20.74
CA THR A 6 1.27 -15.85 -19.82
C THR A 6 1.31 -15.27 -18.41
N PRO A 7 0.15 -15.16 -17.71
CA PRO A 7 0.13 -14.59 -16.38
C PRO A 7 0.89 -15.47 -15.36
N LEU A 8 1.63 -14.81 -14.46
CA LEU A 8 2.18 -15.39 -13.24
C LEU A 8 1.25 -15.06 -12.08
N VAL A 9 0.68 -16.07 -11.44
CA VAL A 9 -0.17 -15.91 -10.26
C VAL A 9 0.64 -16.27 -9.01
N ILE A 10 0.84 -15.30 -8.12
CA ILE A 10 1.60 -15.44 -6.88
C ILE A 10 0.62 -15.47 -5.71
N VAL A 11 0.51 -16.61 -5.05
CA VAL A 11 -0.38 -16.80 -3.90
C VAL A 11 0.44 -16.73 -2.60
N ASN A 12 0.02 -15.87 -1.67
CA ASN A 12 0.55 -15.90 -0.31
C ASN A 12 -0.36 -16.76 0.58
N PRO A 13 0.02 -18.03 0.88
CA PRO A 13 -0.85 -18.95 1.61
C PRO A 13 -1.15 -18.49 3.05
N ALA A 14 -0.32 -17.64 3.64
CA ALA A 14 -0.51 -17.10 4.99
C ALA A 14 -1.50 -15.92 5.03
N ALA A 15 -1.81 -15.30 3.89
CA ALA A 15 -2.66 -14.12 3.84
C ALA A 15 -4.10 -14.43 4.31
N GLY A 16 -4.70 -13.43 4.97
CA GLY A 16 -6.08 -13.53 5.46
C GLY A 16 -6.30 -14.70 6.43
N MET A 17 -5.27 -15.06 7.21
CA MET A 17 -5.30 -16.21 8.13
C MET A 17 -5.48 -17.57 7.41
N GLY A 18 -4.86 -17.73 6.24
CA GLY A 18 -4.93 -18.95 5.44
C GLY A 18 -6.06 -18.97 4.40
N ARG A 19 -6.88 -17.91 4.30
CA ARG A 19 -7.94 -17.83 3.28
C ARG A 19 -7.38 -17.86 1.86
N ALA A 20 -6.26 -17.19 1.61
CA ALA A 20 -5.63 -17.19 0.30
C ALA A 20 -5.17 -18.60 -0.14
N HIS A 21 -4.70 -19.45 0.78
CA HIS A 21 -4.36 -20.84 0.48
C HIS A 21 -5.59 -21.63 0.00
N GLN A 22 -6.75 -21.41 0.60
CA GLN A 22 -8.02 -22.08 0.19
C GLN A 22 -8.48 -21.67 -1.21
N LEU A 23 -8.00 -20.54 -1.73
CA LEU A 23 -8.32 -20.09 -3.09
C LEU A 23 -7.45 -20.76 -4.16
N ALA A 24 -6.24 -21.22 -3.82
CA ALA A 24 -5.27 -21.74 -4.78
C ALA A 24 -5.82 -22.88 -5.67
N PRO A 25 -6.56 -23.89 -5.16
CA PRO A 25 -7.11 -24.95 -6.01
C PRO A 25 -8.14 -24.43 -7.02
N ARG A 26 -9.01 -23.51 -6.62
CA ARG A 26 -10.02 -22.90 -7.51
C ARG A 26 -9.39 -21.99 -8.55
N ILE A 27 -8.34 -21.26 -8.19
CA ILE A 27 -7.57 -20.45 -9.13
C ILE A 27 -6.87 -21.35 -10.14
N ALA A 28 -6.24 -22.45 -9.69
CA ALA A 28 -5.59 -23.42 -10.58
C ALA A 28 -6.58 -24.04 -11.58
N GLU A 29 -7.79 -24.35 -11.16
CA GLU A 29 -8.87 -24.85 -12.02
C GLU A 29 -9.20 -23.83 -13.12
N VAL A 30 -9.44 -22.57 -12.75
CA VAL A 30 -9.72 -21.50 -13.73
C VAL A 30 -8.56 -21.32 -14.71
N LEU A 31 -7.32 -21.32 -14.21
CA LEU A 31 -6.13 -21.19 -15.07
C LEU A 31 -5.97 -22.38 -16.02
N GLY A 32 -6.35 -23.58 -15.58
CA GLY A 32 -6.32 -24.79 -16.44
C GLY A 32 -7.30 -24.74 -17.61
N HIS A 33 -8.36 -23.95 -17.51
CA HIS A 33 -9.34 -23.74 -18.59
C HIS A 33 -9.00 -22.54 -19.50
N THR A 34 -8.02 -21.73 -19.15
CA THR A 34 -7.57 -20.61 -19.98
C THR A 34 -6.58 -21.11 -21.02
N ALA A 35 -6.66 -20.60 -22.27
CA ALA A 35 -5.69 -20.90 -23.33
C ALA A 35 -4.27 -20.35 -23.03
N ALA A 36 -4.12 -19.57 -21.98
CA ALA A 36 -2.86 -18.98 -21.53
C ALA A 36 -2.03 -20.00 -20.75
N LYS A 37 -0.72 -20.01 -20.97
CA LYS A 37 0.25 -20.77 -20.15
C LYS A 37 0.46 -20.08 -18.81
N ALA A 38 -0.61 -19.97 -18.02
CA ALA A 38 -0.54 -19.38 -16.70
C ALA A 38 0.29 -20.24 -15.74
N ARG A 39 1.07 -19.59 -14.86
CA ARG A 39 1.76 -20.27 -13.76
C ARG A 39 1.20 -19.81 -12.42
N LEU A 40 1.00 -20.74 -11.51
CA LEU A 40 0.64 -20.45 -10.12
C LEU A 40 1.79 -20.88 -9.21
N LEU A 41 2.27 -19.95 -8.40
CA LEU A 41 3.35 -20.18 -7.43
C LEU A 41 2.89 -19.70 -6.04
N GLU A 42 3.23 -20.47 -5.01
CA GLU A 42 2.99 -20.06 -3.63
C GLU A 42 4.25 -19.46 -3.00
N THR A 43 4.06 -18.41 -2.20
CA THR A 43 5.16 -17.84 -1.42
C THR A 43 5.50 -18.72 -0.23
N ARG A 44 6.78 -18.70 0.18
CA ARG A 44 7.31 -19.53 1.28
C ARG A 44 7.71 -18.71 2.49
N GLU A 45 8.02 -17.43 2.29
CA GLU A 45 8.56 -16.52 3.30
C GLU A 45 8.29 -15.06 2.90
N PRO A 46 8.40 -14.08 3.79
CA PRO A 46 8.40 -12.66 3.45
C PRO A 46 9.46 -12.31 2.40
N GLY A 47 9.13 -11.42 1.46
CA GLY A 47 9.97 -11.04 0.33
C GLY A 47 10.01 -12.04 -0.82
N HIS A 48 9.36 -13.21 -0.70
CA HIS A 48 9.36 -14.20 -1.79
C HIS A 48 8.48 -13.75 -2.96
N ALA A 49 7.35 -13.07 -2.71
CA ALA A 49 6.52 -12.54 -3.79
C ALA A 49 7.26 -11.47 -4.60
N GLU A 50 8.08 -10.63 -3.95
CA GLU A 50 8.91 -9.63 -4.60
C GLU A 50 9.93 -10.27 -5.55
N ARG A 51 10.66 -11.30 -5.08
CA ARG A 51 11.63 -12.03 -5.93
C ARG A 51 10.97 -12.72 -7.13
N LEU A 52 9.80 -13.33 -6.94
CA LEU A 52 9.05 -13.96 -8.02
C LEU A 52 8.57 -12.94 -9.05
N ALA A 53 8.07 -11.80 -8.61
CA ALA A 53 7.62 -10.73 -9.47
C ALA A 53 8.78 -10.06 -10.23
N ALA A 54 9.94 -9.88 -9.58
CA ALA A 54 11.14 -9.35 -10.22
C ALA A 54 11.65 -10.23 -11.38
N ALA A 55 11.50 -11.55 -11.28
CA ALA A 55 11.88 -12.47 -12.34
C ALA A 55 10.82 -12.62 -13.46
N ALA A 56 9.64 -12.01 -13.32
CA ALA A 56 8.52 -12.25 -14.23
C ALA A 56 8.80 -11.84 -15.68
N THR A 57 9.47 -10.70 -15.89
CA THR A 57 9.85 -10.21 -17.23
C THR A 57 10.81 -11.18 -17.93
N ASP A 58 11.86 -11.62 -17.23
CA ASP A 58 12.88 -12.53 -17.77
C ASP A 58 12.28 -13.90 -18.10
N LEU A 59 11.24 -14.31 -17.37
CA LEU A 59 10.50 -15.55 -17.59
C LEU A 59 9.42 -15.43 -18.67
N GLY A 60 9.27 -14.26 -19.29
CA GLY A 60 8.31 -14.02 -20.39
C GLY A 60 6.86 -13.88 -19.93
N HIS A 61 6.65 -13.51 -18.65
CA HIS A 61 5.31 -13.19 -18.16
C HIS A 61 4.96 -11.73 -18.48
N ASP A 62 3.77 -11.52 -19.04
CA ASP A 62 3.21 -10.20 -19.38
C ASP A 62 2.34 -9.62 -18.26
N ARG A 63 2.04 -10.43 -17.27
CA ARG A 63 1.20 -10.06 -16.11
C ARG A 63 1.59 -10.80 -14.86
N VAL A 64 1.55 -10.11 -13.72
CA VAL A 64 1.72 -10.72 -12.40
C VAL A 64 0.48 -10.46 -11.55
N VAL A 65 -0.16 -11.51 -11.07
CA VAL A 65 -1.36 -11.44 -10.23
C VAL A 65 -0.99 -11.77 -8.79
N ALA A 66 -1.16 -10.81 -7.89
CA ALA A 66 -1.01 -11.02 -6.45
C ALA A 66 -2.29 -11.58 -5.86
N VAL A 67 -2.23 -12.74 -5.19
CA VAL A 67 -3.33 -13.32 -4.41
C VAL A 67 -2.95 -13.24 -2.94
N GLY A 68 -3.51 -12.24 -2.24
CA GLY A 68 -3.13 -11.97 -0.85
C GLY A 68 -3.71 -10.67 -0.31
N GLY A 69 -3.08 -10.13 0.73
CA GLY A 69 -3.40 -8.82 1.29
C GLY A 69 -2.48 -7.71 0.76
N ASP A 70 -2.61 -6.51 1.37
CA ASP A 70 -1.86 -5.31 0.98
C ASP A 70 -0.33 -5.53 1.02
N GLY A 71 0.20 -6.26 2.01
CA GLY A 71 1.63 -6.61 2.05
C GLY A 71 2.09 -7.50 0.88
N THR A 72 1.24 -8.45 0.43
CA THR A 72 1.56 -9.27 -0.76
C THR A 72 1.52 -8.40 -2.02
N ALA A 73 0.55 -7.51 -2.13
CA ALA A 73 0.47 -6.55 -3.24
C ALA A 73 1.70 -5.65 -3.27
N GLN A 74 2.15 -5.14 -2.12
CA GLN A 74 3.35 -4.31 -2.00
C GLN A 74 4.61 -5.07 -2.44
N GLU A 75 4.81 -6.33 -1.98
CA GLU A 75 5.94 -7.15 -2.43
C GLU A 75 5.94 -7.33 -3.95
N VAL A 76 4.77 -7.68 -4.54
CA VAL A 76 4.66 -7.86 -5.99
C VAL A 76 4.95 -6.57 -6.74
N LEU A 77 4.41 -5.44 -6.32
CA LEU A 77 4.66 -4.14 -6.95
C LEU A 77 6.14 -3.74 -6.86
N ASN A 78 6.80 -3.93 -5.71
CA ASN A 78 8.24 -3.69 -5.60
C ASN A 78 9.06 -4.61 -6.52
N GLY A 79 8.67 -5.87 -6.65
CA GLY A 79 9.29 -6.80 -7.60
C GLY A 79 9.11 -6.34 -9.06
N LEU A 80 7.91 -5.89 -9.44
CA LEU A 80 7.66 -5.35 -10.78
C LEU A 80 8.49 -4.10 -11.08
N MET A 81 8.65 -3.21 -10.10
CA MET A 81 9.52 -2.04 -10.24
C MET A 81 10.99 -2.40 -10.38
N ALA A 82 11.41 -3.56 -9.89
CA ALA A 82 12.77 -4.09 -10.07
C ALA A 82 12.94 -4.93 -11.34
N ALA A 83 11.85 -5.41 -11.95
CA ALA A 83 11.87 -6.37 -13.08
C ALA A 83 12.39 -5.80 -14.41
N GLY A 84 12.64 -4.47 -14.48
CA GLY A 84 13.05 -3.83 -15.73
C GLY A 84 11.92 -3.76 -16.74
N VAL A 85 12.28 -3.46 -17.98
CA VAL A 85 11.35 -3.18 -19.09
C VAL A 85 11.10 -4.44 -19.90
N GLY A 86 9.85 -4.89 -19.95
CA GLY A 86 9.42 -5.98 -20.81
C GLY A 86 9.33 -5.59 -22.30
N PRO A 87 8.92 -6.52 -23.17
CA PRO A 87 8.84 -6.30 -24.62
C PRO A 87 7.98 -5.10 -25.05
N ASP A 88 6.97 -4.75 -24.26
CA ASP A 88 6.02 -3.67 -24.51
C ASP A 88 6.46 -2.31 -23.94
N GLY A 89 7.68 -2.20 -23.42
CA GLY A 89 8.25 -0.94 -22.94
C GLY A 89 7.90 -0.59 -21.48
N GLY A 90 7.39 -1.54 -20.71
CA GLY A 90 7.07 -1.38 -19.27
C GLY A 90 7.16 -2.68 -18.49
N PRO A 91 7.01 -2.67 -17.16
CA PRO A 91 6.90 -3.89 -16.38
C PRO A 91 5.62 -4.67 -16.73
N PRO A 92 5.55 -5.99 -16.43
CA PRO A 92 4.33 -6.75 -16.55
C PRO A 92 3.15 -6.09 -15.85
N ALA A 93 1.95 -6.21 -16.42
CA ALA A 93 0.76 -5.63 -15.80
C ALA A 93 0.48 -6.27 -14.42
N PHE A 94 0.04 -5.47 -13.48
CA PHE A 94 -0.34 -5.91 -12.14
C PHE A 94 -1.81 -6.35 -12.08
N GLY A 95 -2.09 -7.46 -11.44
CA GLY A 95 -3.43 -7.91 -11.08
C GLY A 95 -3.52 -8.16 -9.58
N LEU A 96 -4.70 -7.97 -8.99
CA LEU A 96 -4.92 -8.16 -7.55
C LEU A 96 -6.15 -9.01 -7.27
N VAL A 97 -5.97 -10.05 -6.48
CA VAL A 97 -7.06 -10.87 -5.90
C VAL A 97 -6.99 -10.73 -4.38
N PRO A 98 -7.94 -10.02 -3.76
CA PRO A 98 -7.91 -9.71 -2.34
C PRO A 98 -8.14 -10.97 -1.50
N GLY A 99 -7.12 -11.36 -0.74
CA GLY A 99 -7.14 -12.48 0.21
C GLY A 99 -6.77 -12.07 1.64
N GLY A 100 -6.49 -10.80 1.86
CA GLY A 100 -6.07 -10.23 3.14
C GLY A 100 -7.23 -9.85 4.06
N SER A 101 -6.91 -9.17 5.17
CA SER A 101 -7.88 -8.61 6.12
C SER A 101 -8.14 -7.11 5.90
N GLY A 102 -7.18 -6.36 5.36
CA GLY A 102 -7.30 -4.94 4.99
C GLY A 102 -7.91 -4.80 3.61
N ASN A 103 -7.15 -5.16 2.59
CA ASN A 103 -7.48 -5.04 1.17
C ASN A 103 -7.75 -3.58 0.76
N ASP A 104 -6.95 -2.65 1.26
CA ASP A 104 -7.12 -1.22 1.06
C ASP A 104 -6.83 -0.81 -0.39
N LEU A 105 -5.80 -1.41 -1.00
CA LEU A 105 -5.51 -1.20 -2.42
C LEU A 105 -6.66 -1.70 -3.32
N ALA A 106 -7.26 -2.86 -3.00
CA ALA A 106 -8.40 -3.36 -3.77
C ALA A 106 -9.59 -2.41 -3.70
N ARG A 107 -9.88 -1.84 -2.51
CA ARG A 107 -10.93 -0.81 -2.35
C ARG A 107 -10.63 0.44 -3.16
N SER A 108 -9.41 0.95 -3.08
CA SER A 108 -8.98 2.14 -3.82
C SER A 108 -9.06 1.95 -5.33
N LEU A 109 -8.80 0.74 -5.83
CA LEU A 109 -8.88 0.39 -7.24
C LEU A 109 -10.30 0.04 -7.72
N GLY A 110 -11.29 -0.08 -6.82
CA GLY A 110 -12.63 -0.56 -7.14
C GLY A 110 -12.68 -2.05 -7.51
N ILE A 111 -11.65 -2.82 -7.15
CA ILE A 111 -11.60 -4.27 -7.40
C ILE A 111 -12.57 -4.98 -6.46
N PRO A 112 -13.41 -5.90 -6.98
CA PRO A 112 -14.31 -6.70 -6.16
C PRO A 112 -13.59 -7.40 -5.00
N LEU A 113 -14.20 -7.37 -3.80
CA LEU A 113 -13.63 -8.10 -2.66
C LEU A 113 -13.94 -9.60 -2.70
N ALA A 114 -14.85 -10.04 -3.59
CA ALA A 114 -15.10 -11.45 -3.89
C ALA A 114 -13.95 -12.00 -4.74
N PRO A 115 -13.15 -12.98 -4.25
CA PRO A 115 -11.88 -13.35 -4.87
C PRO A 115 -12.00 -13.86 -6.32
N MET A 116 -13.09 -14.58 -6.65
CA MET A 116 -13.25 -15.11 -8.01
C MET A 116 -13.64 -14.02 -9.02
N GLU A 117 -14.43 -13.03 -8.59
CA GLU A 117 -14.74 -11.85 -9.40
C GLU A 117 -13.48 -11.00 -9.62
N ALA A 118 -12.69 -10.82 -8.54
CA ALA A 118 -11.39 -10.15 -8.63
C ALA A 118 -10.42 -10.88 -9.56
N LEU A 119 -10.40 -12.22 -9.56
CA LEU A 119 -9.59 -13.01 -10.48
C LEU A 119 -9.99 -12.76 -11.94
N THR A 120 -11.29 -12.67 -12.22
CA THR A 120 -11.78 -12.33 -13.58
C THR A 120 -11.29 -10.95 -14.00
N VAL A 121 -11.33 -9.95 -13.13
CA VAL A 121 -10.74 -8.62 -13.39
C VAL A 121 -9.24 -8.73 -13.59
N ALA A 122 -8.53 -9.41 -12.69
CA ALA A 122 -7.08 -9.53 -12.71
C ALA A 122 -6.54 -10.21 -13.98
N LEU A 123 -7.29 -11.12 -14.58
CA LEU A 123 -6.97 -11.80 -15.83
C LEU A 123 -7.54 -11.09 -17.07
N GLY A 124 -8.43 -10.11 -16.88
CA GLY A 124 -9.10 -9.37 -17.95
C GLY A 124 -8.15 -8.50 -18.79
N GLU A 125 -8.66 -7.95 -19.89
CA GLU A 125 -7.86 -7.14 -20.83
C GLU A 125 -7.72 -5.69 -20.41
N HIS A 126 -8.70 -5.18 -19.67
CA HIS A 126 -8.75 -3.79 -19.30
C HIS A 126 -7.69 -3.50 -18.23
N THR A 127 -6.80 -2.56 -18.56
CA THR A 127 -5.80 -2.04 -17.62
C THR A 127 -5.84 -0.51 -17.61
N ARG A 128 -5.46 0.07 -16.50
CA ARG A 128 -5.26 1.52 -16.35
C ARG A 128 -3.92 1.82 -15.67
N PRO A 129 -3.36 3.02 -15.85
CA PRO A 129 -2.17 3.41 -15.11
C PRO A 129 -2.43 3.39 -13.59
N LEU A 130 -1.42 2.97 -12.85
CA LEU A 130 -1.36 3.03 -11.40
C LEU A 130 -0.12 3.82 -11.01
N ASP A 131 -0.30 4.88 -10.28
CA ASP A 131 0.77 5.60 -9.63
C ASP A 131 1.23 4.84 -8.39
N LEU A 132 2.48 4.99 -8.02
CA LEU A 132 3.03 4.50 -6.76
C LEU A 132 3.68 5.66 -6.00
N GLY A 133 3.69 5.56 -4.67
CA GLY A 133 4.60 6.38 -3.90
C GLY A 133 5.97 5.71 -3.84
N ARG A 134 7.04 6.50 -3.93
CA ARG A 134 8.43 6.07 -3.79
C ARG A 134 9.03 6.72 -2.55
N ALA A 135 9.50 5.93 -1.62
CA ALA A 135 10.21 6.41 -0.42
C ALA A 135 11.67 5.99 -0.45
N THR A 136 12.57 6.90 -0.04
CA THR A 136 14.02 6.66 0.04
C THR A 136 14.55 7.04 1.43
N HIS A 137 15.28 6.12 2.05
CA HIS A 137 15.94 6.29 3.34
C HIS A 137 17.30 5.57 3.31
N ASP A 138 18.37 6.24 3.67
CA ASP A 138 19.74 5.71 3.71
C ASP A 138 20.15 4.96 2.41
N GLY A 139 19.75 5.49 1.27
CA GLY A 139 20.02 4.89 -0.05
C GLY A 139 19.13 3.71 -0.42
N ALA A 140 18.33 3.19 0.49
CA ALA A 140 17.33 2.19 0.18
C ALA A 140 16.04 2.83 -0.36
N THR A 141 15.53 2.31 -1.48
CA THR A 141 14.29 2.77 -2.09
C THR A 141 13.23 1.68 -2.00
N ARG A 142 12.00 2.08 -1.68
CA ARG A 142 10.83 1.19 -1.68
C ARG A 142 9.59 1.91 -2.18
N TYR A 143 8.73 1.16 -2.87
CA TYR A 143 7.47 1.66 -3.40
C TYR A 143 6.31 1.24 -2.51
N PHE A 144 5.29 2.10 -2.44
CA PHE A 144 4.03 1.84 -1.73
C PHE A 144 2.84 2.20 -2.62
N ALA A 145 1.75 1.50 -2.44
CA ALA A 145 0.56 1.66 -3.29
C ALA A 145 -0.59 2.38 -2.58
N ALA A 146 -0.71 2.23 -1.26
CA ALA A 146 -1.79 2.85 -0.49
C ALA A 146 -1.31 4.11 0.23
N ALA A 147 -0.53 3.96 1.30
CA ALA A 147 -0.02 5.08 2.07
C ALA A 147 1.21 4.69 2.90
N GLY A 148 2.05 5.67 3.16
CA GLY A 148 3.06 5.62 4.20
C GLY A 148 2.83 6.69 5.25
N GLY A 149 3.66 6.68 6.29
CA GLY A 149 3.56 7.71 7.33
C GLY A 149 4.65 7.63 8.37
N THR A 150 4.69 8.67 9.18
CA THR A 150 5.61 8.80 10.30
C THR A 150 4.89 9.37 11.52
N GLY A 151 5.38 9.03 12.69
CA GLY A 151 4.77 9.46 13.93
C GLY A 151 3.98 8.35 14.62
N PHE A 152 2.79 8.64 15.09
CA PHE A 152 1.97 7.71 15.85
C PHE A 152 1.55 6.48 15.01
N ASP A 153 1.17 6.66 13.76
CA ASP A 153 0.77 5.59 12.85
C ASP A 153 1.91 4.60 12.58
N ALA A 154 3.13 5.12 12.34
CA ALA A 154 4.33 4.28 12.21
C ALA A 154 4.65 3.51 13.51
N GLN A 155 4.45 4.13 14.67
CA GLN A 155 4.63 3.45 15.95
C GLN A 155 3.67 2.26 16.08
N VAL A 156 2.41 2.42 15.67
CA VAL A 156 1.42 1.32 15.64
C VAL A 156 1.83 0.24 14.65
N ALA A 157 2.25 0.60 13.43
CA ALA A 157 2.69 -0.34 12.40
C ALA A 157 3.87 -1.22 12.90
N PHE A 158 4.90 -0.61 13.49
CA PHE A 158 6.04 -1.34 14.06
C PHE A 158 5.64 -2.26 15.22
N THR A 159 4.71 -1.82 16.06
CA THR A 159 4.19 -2.67 17.16
C THR A 159 3.42 -3.86 16.62
N MET A 160 2.66 -3.68 15.54
CA MET A 160 1.90 -4.75 14.90
C MET A 160 2.80 -5.75 14.16
N ALA A 161 3.84 -5.28 13.46
CA ALA A 161 4.81 -6.13 12.78
C ALA A 161 5.52 -7.09 13.75
N GLY A 162 5.79 -6.67 14.99
CA GLY A 162 6.38 -7.50 16.04
C GLY A 162 5.45 -8.57 16.63
N LYS A 163 4.13 -8.53 16.34
CA LYS A 163 3.16 -9.46 16.94
C LYS A 163 3.08 -10.78 16.18
N ARG A 164 3.30 -11.90 16.88
CA ARG A 164 3.28 -13.25 16.33
C ARG A 164 1.90 -13.92 16.36
N SER A 165 1.01 -13.52 17.28
CA SER A 165 -0.29 -14.18 17.48
C SER A 165 -1.34 -13.75 16.44
N ARG A 166 -2.07 -14.72 15.87
CA ARG A 166 -3.19 -14.49 14.92
C ARG A 166 -4.27 -13.58 15.51
N TRP A 167 -4.58 -13.73 16.80
CA TRP A 167 -5.59 -12.92 17.50
C TRP A 167 -5.17 -11.46 17.64
N GLN A 168 -3.87 -11.21 17.82
CA GLN A 168 -3.32 -9.87 17.94
C GLN A 168 -3.25 -9.10 16.60
N ARG A 169 -3.33 -9.80 15.46
CA ARG A 169 -3.31 -9.22 14.10
C ARG A 169 -4.71 -8.89 13.55
N GLY A 170 -5.79 -9.27 14.21
CA GLY A 170 -7.15 -8.94 13.82
C GLY A 170 -7.53 -7.48 14.13
N ARG A 171 -8.68 -7.01 13.61
CA ARG A 171 -9.17 -5.62 13.82
C ARG A 171 -9.23 -5.21 15.29
N ALA A 172 -9.68 -6.09 16.18
CA ALA A 172 -9.70 -5.84 17.62
C ALA A 172 -8.29 -5.70 18.22
N GLY A 173 -7.35 -6.57 17.80
CA GLY A 173 -5.96 -6.49 18.23
C GLY A 173 -5.25 -5.23 17.73
N TYR A 174 -5.56 -4.78 16.52
CA TYR A 174 -5.09 -3.51 15.98
C TYR A 174 -5.62 -2.34 16.84
N PHE A 175 -6.92 -2.28 17.10
CA PHE A 175 -7.53 -1.23 17.92
C PHE A 175 -6.96 -1.17 19.33
N LEU A 176 -6.85 -2.31 20.02
CA LEU A 176 -6.25 -2.37 21.36
C LEU A 176 -4.78 -1.94 21.36
N SER A 177 -4.04 -2.25 20.29
CA SER A 177 -2.65 -1.81 20.16
C SER A 177 -2.55 -0.31 19.94
N THR A 178 -3.40 0.24 19.09
CA THR A 178 -3.51 1.69 18.86
C THR A 178 -3.80 2.41 20.16
N LEU A 179 -4.76 1.91 20.96
CA LEU A 179 -5.06 2.50 22.27
C LEU A 179 -3.86 2.45 23.25
N ASN A 180 -3.18 1.31 23.30
CA ASN A 180 -2.03 1.14 24.20
C ASN A 180 -0.85 2.03 23.80
N GLU A 181 -0.56 2.14 22.50
CA GLU A 181 0.48 3.04 21.98
C GLU A 181 0.12 4.50 22.24
N LEU A 182 -1.13 4.91 22.01
CA LEU A 182 -1.59 6.29 22.20
C LEU A 182 -1.40 6.77 23.67
N ARG A 183 -1.54 5.86 24.64
CA ARG A 183 -1.33 6.20 26.07
C ARG A 183 0.10 6.63 26.39
N ARG A 184 1.09 6.15 25.62
CA ARG A 184 2.53 6.38 25.83
C ARG A 184 3.15 7.30 24.80
N TYR A 185 2.49 7.49 23.66
CA TYR A 185 3.02 8.27 22.57
C TYR A 185 3.13 9.76 22.93
N ARG A 186 4.16 10.40 22.42
CA ARG A 186 4.37 11.85 22.45
C ARG A 186 4.49 12.35 21.03
N ASN A 187 3.78 13.42 20.73
CA ASN A 187 3.85 14.09 19.43
C ASN A 187 5.29 14.49 19.12
N ARG A 188 5.65 14.49 17.83
CA ARG A 188 7.03 14.71 17.38
C ARG A 188 7.16 16.07 16.70
N ASP A 189 8.30 16.72 16.93
CA ASP A 189 8.68 17.92 16.19
C ASP A 189 9.25 17.46 14.85
N LEU A 190 8.61 17.90 13.75
CA LEU A 190 8.96 17.53 12.39
C LEU A 190 9.11 18.79 11.55
N SER A 191 10.02 18.70 10.55
CA SER A 191 10.22 19.68 9.48
C SER A 191 9.91 19.00 8.15
N LEU A 192 8.97 19.56 7.40
CA LEU A 192 8.54 19.04 6.11
C LEU A 192 8.89 20.05 5.01
N ARG A 193 9.56 19.60 3.96
CA ARG A 193 9.76 20.38 2.73
C ARG A 193 8.87 19.76 1.65
N LEU A 194 7.94 20.53 1.14
CA LEU A 194 6.88 20.09 0.24
C LEU A 194 7.08 20.74 -1.13
N ALA A 195 6.98 19.93 -2.20
CA ALA A 195 6.85 20.42 -3.57
C ALA A 195 5.37 20.34 -3.97
N THR A 196 4.66 21.46 -3.86
CA THR A 196 3.24 21.59 -4.22
C THR A 196 3.08 22.22 -5.61
N ASP A 197 1.86 22.21 -6.15
CA ASP A 197 1.57 22.90 -7.42
C ASP A 197 1.72 24.43 -7.30
N GLU A 198 1.61 24.99 -6.09
CA GLU A 198 1.80 26.42 -5.80
C GLU A 198 3.29 26.78 -5.58
N GLY A 199 4.17 25.78 -5.57
CA GLY A 199 5.61 25.95 -5.34
C GLY A 199 6.13 25.21 -4.10
N ALA A 200 7.38 25.51 -3.73
CA ALA A 200 7.99 24.91 -2.56
C ALA A 200 7.43 25.53 -1.26
N ARG A 201 7.04 24.67 -0.32
CA ARG A 201 6.53 25.06 0.99
C ARG A 201 7.29 24.33 2.09
N GLN A 202 7.65 25.03 3.16
CA GLN A 202 8.15 24.42 4.39
C GLN A 202 7.10 24.49 5.49
N VAL A 203 6.93 23.39 6.22
CA VAL A 203 6.03 23.28 7.35
C VAL A 203 6.79 22.70 8.53
N ASP A 204 6.98 23.52 9.56
CA ASP A 204 7.61 23.11 10.80
C ASP A 204 6.56 23.07 11.92
N GLY A 205 6.58 22.04 12.73
CA GLY A 205 5.60 21.95 13.79
C GLY A 205 5.66 20.66 14.58
N ARG A 206 4.75 20.56 15.53
CA ARG A 206 4.58 19.37 16.33
C ARG A 206 3.38 18.58 15.85
N PHE A 207 3.60 17.31 15.54
CA PHE A 207 2.61 16.44 14.91
C PHE A 207 2.34 15.18 15.74
N LEU A 208 1.09 14.75 15.76
CA LEU A 208 0.72 13.42 16.17
C LEU A 208 1.25 12.41 15.14
N PHE A 209 0.95 12.66 13.86
CA PHE A 209 1.52 11.91 12.74
C PHE A 209 1.42 12.72 11.44
N VAL A 210 2.20 12.30 10.45
CA VAL A 210 2.13 12.74 9.06
C VAL A 210 1.94 11.51 8.19
N ALA A 211 0.81 11.41 7.51
CA ALA A 211 0.57 10.40 6.49
C ALA A 211 0.78 10.98 5.11
N PHE A 212 1.33 10.18 4.20
CA PHE A 212 1.49 10.49 2.79
C PHE A 212 0.85 9.36 1.98
N ALA A 213 -0.26 9.66 1.34
CA ALA A 213 -1.14 8.71 0.71
C ALA A 213 -1.08 8.81 -0.82
N ASN A 214 -1.04 7.66 -1.48
CA ASN A 214 -1.24 7.51 -2.91
C ASN A 214 -2.71 7.19 -3.22
N GLY A 215 -3.42 6.55 -2.29
CA GLY A 215 -4.83 6.22 -2.40
C GLY A 215 -5.63 6.59 -1.16
N PRO A 216 -6.99 6.59 -1.25
CA PRO A 216 -7.84 7.10 -0.19
C PRO A 216 -7.88 6.23 1.08
N PHE A 217 -7.62 4.93 0.96
CA PHE A 217 -7.77 3.97 2.04
C PHE A 217 -6.43 3.42 2.53
N TYR A 218 -6.28 3.31 3.86
CA TYR A 218 -5.20 2.57 4.50
C TYR A 218 -5.64 2.00 5.85
N GLY A 219 -4.82 1.11 6.45
CA GLY A 219 -5.04 0.60 7.81
C GLY A 219 -6.35 -0.17 8.02
N GLY A 220 -6.89 -0.80 6.96
CA GLY A 220 -8.10 -1.60 7.02
C GLY A 220 -9.39 -0.81 6.79
N GLY A 221 -9.34 0.19 5.92
CA GLY A 221 -10.49 0.97 5.46
C GLY A 221 -10.61 2.36 6.08
N MET A 222 -9.56 2.86 6.74
CA MET A 222 -9.51 4.28 7.17
C MET A 222 -9.34 5.16 5.93
N GLN A 223 -10.16 6.22 5.83
CA GLN A 223 -10.12 7.19 4.73
C GLN A 223 -9.26 8.38 5.14
N ILE A 224 -7.93 8.20 5.14
CA ILE A 224 -7.00 9.22 5.63
C ILE A 224 -6.89 10.43 4.70
N CYS A 225 -6.93 10.20 3.39
CA CYS A 225 -6.97 11.21 2.35
C CYS A 225 -8.09 10.84 1.37
N PRO A 226 -9.36 11.18 1.68
CA PRO A 226 -10.52 10.66 0.95
C PRO A 226 -10.55 11.03 -0.53
N ASP A 227 -9.91 12.14 -0.91
CA ASP A 227 -9.86 12.65 -2.28
C ASP A 227 -8.61 12.18 -3.04
N ALA A 228 -7.74 11.36 -2.43
CA ALA A 228 -6.54 10.86 -3.06
C ALA A 228 -6.86 9.99 -4.29
N SER A 229 -6.07 10.17 -5.35
CA SER A 229 -6.23 9.48 -6.64
C SER A 229 -5.00 8.65 -6.98
N LEU A 230 -5.20 7.40 -7.34
CA LEU A 230 -4.13 6.47 -7.74
C LEU A 230 -3.55 6.74 -9.14
N SER A 231 -3.91 7.86 -9.81
CA SER A 231 -3.55 8.10 -11.22
C SER A 231 -3.45 9.58 -11.60
N ASP A 232 -3.23 10.50 -10.64
CA ASP A 232 -3.11 11.94 -10.90
C ASP A 232 -1.66 12.46 -10.79
N GLY A 233 -0.71 11.58 -10.46
CA GLY A 233 0.71 11.91 -10.36
C GLY A 233 1.06 12.67 -9.07
N LEU A 234 0.20 12.64 -8.06
CA LEU A 234 0.37 13.34 -6.80
C LEU A 234 0.31 12.38 -5.60
N LEU A 235 0.75 12.85 -4.46
CA LEU A 235 0.52 12.27 -3.15
C LEU A 235 -0.30 13.26 -2.32
N ASP A 236 -1.24 12.73 -1.56
CA ASP A 236 -2.03 13.50 -0.61
C ASP A 236 -1.46 13.33 0.79
N LEU A 237 -1.08 14.44 1.42
CA LEU A 237 -0.61 14.45 2.80
C LEU A 237 -1.78 14.71 3.75
N CYS A 238 -1.81 13.97 4.85
CA CYS A 238 -2.63 14.29 6.01
C CYS A 238 -1.70 14.66 7.17
N LEU A 239 -1.63 15.95 7.47
CA LEU A 239 -0.84 16.51 8.55
C LEU A 239 -1.73 16.63 9.79
N VAL A 240 -1.50 15.77 10.80
CA VAL A 240 -2.25 15.85 12.06
C VAL A 240 -1.37 16.50 13.12
N GLY A 241 -1.69 17.75 13.44
CA GLY A 241 -0.93 18.60 14.35
C GLY A 241 -0.91 18.11 15.81
N ASP A 242 -0.60 19.02 16.72
CA ASP A 242 -0.40 18.70 18.16
C ASP A 242 -1.72 18.42 18.89
N ILE A 243 -2.45 17.41 18.42
CA ILE A 243 -3.66 16.94 19.07
C ILE A 243 -3.30 16.12 20.33
N GLY A 244 -3.95 16.44 21.45
CA GLY A 244 -3.76 15.68 22.69
C GLY A 244 -4.35 14.28 22.62
N ARG A 245 -3.88 13.36 23.47
CA ARG A 245 -4.28 11.94 23.49
C ARG A 245 -5.79 11.71 23.57
N LEU A 246 -6.50 12.51 24.36
CA LEU A 246 -7.97 12.41 24.47
C LEU A 246 -8.67 12.88 23.19
N GLY A 247 -8.16 13.94 22.56
CA GLY A 247 -8.62 14.39 21.26
C GLY A 247 -8.42 13.32 20.20
N ALA A 248 -7.19 12.80 20.08
CA ALA A 248 -6.89 11.72 19.14
C ALA A 248 -7.78 10.48 19.33
N LEU A 249 -8.05 10.08 20.58
CA LEU A 249 -8.95 8.96 20.87
C LEU A 249 -10.38 9.22 20.41
N ARG A 250 -10.86 10.46 20.55
CA ARG A 250 -12.21 10.86 20.14
C ARG A 250 -12.36 10.88 18.61
N GLU A 251 -11.31 11.36 17.91
CA GLU A 251 -11.33 11.52 16.46
C GLU A 251 -11.05 10.21 15.71
N LEU A 252 -10.37 9.24 16.34
CA LEU A 252 -9.96 7.98 15.71
C LEU A 252 -11.11 7.22 14.99
N PRO A 253 -12.32 7.05 15.57
CA PRO A 253 -13.43 6.38 14.87
C PRO A 253 -13.94 7.15 13.66
N GLY A 254 -13.78 8.48 13.66
CA GLY A 254 -14.19 9.38 12.60
C GLY A 254 -13.38 9.21 11.31
N ILE A 255 -12.13 8.75 11.41
CA ILE A 255 -11.23 8.55 10.24
C ILE A 255 -11.84 7.57 9.22
N TYR A 256 -12.58 6.55 9.68
CA TYR A 256 -13.26 5.61 8.79
C TYR A 256 -14.38 6.23 7.93
N ARG A 257 -14.79 7.47 8.24
CA ARG A 257 -15.81 8.24 7.54
C ARG A 257 -15.29 9.60 7.06
N ALA A 258 -13.96 9.76 7.02
CA ALA A 258 -13.30 11.03 6.68
C ALA A 258 -13.71 12.24 7.57
N ALA A 259 -14.25 11.98 8.78
CA ALA A 259 -14.74 13.05 9.65
C ALA A 259 -13.64 13.94 10.25
N HIS A 260 -12.37 13.53 10.13
CA HIS A 260 -11.20 14.34 10.50
C HIS A 260 -10.94 15.48 9.51
N VAL A 261 -11.47 15.40 8.29
CA VAL A 261 -11.37 16.48 7.30
C VAL A 261 -12.12 17.70 7.81
N GLY A 262 -11.44 18.85 7.82
CA GLY A 262 -12.01 20.09 8.39
C GLY A 262 -11.77 20.28 9.90
N HIS A 263 -11.11 19.31 10.59
CA HIS A 263 -10.68 19.53 11.97
C HIS A 263 -9.55 20.60 11.99
N PRO A 264 -9.56 21.58 12.93
CA PRO A 264 -8.59 22.69 12.95
C PRO A 264 -7.11 22.29 13.05
N LEU A 265 -6.82 21.08 13.53
CA LEU A 265 -5.46 20.53 13.64
C LEU A 265 -5.13 19.51 12.55
N VAL A 266 -5.96 19.42 11.50
CA VAL A 266 -5.74 18.54 10.35
C VAL A 266 -5.65 19.37 9.09
N GLU A 267 -4.57 19.20 8.36
CA GLU A 267 -4.37 19.85 7.07
C GLU A 267 -4.16 18.78 6.00
N LEU A 268 -4.85 18.90 4.87
CA LEU A 268 -4.65 18.07 3.69
C LEU A 268 -3.89 18.89 2.64
N VAL A 269 -2.81 18.36 2.08
CA VAL A 269 -1.96 19.03 1.10
C VAL A 269 -1.56 18.07 0.00
N ARG A 270 -1.69 18.46 -1.27
CA ARG A 270 -1.19 17.67 -2.41
C ARG A 270 0.25 18.03 -2.74
N VAL A 271 1.07 17.02 -2.99
CA VAL A 271 2.49 17.19 -3.29
C VAL A 271 2.95 16.24 -4.38
N ARG A 272 4.00 16.63 -5.11
CA ARG A 272 4.75 15.72 -6.00
C ARG A 272 5.87 15.02 -5.23
N GLU A 273 6.50 15.78 -4.34
CA GLU A 273 7.63 15.32 -3.55
C GLU A 273 7.56 15.95 -2.15
N LEU A 274 8.04 15.22 -1.18
CA LEU A 274 8.24 15.74 0.16
C LEU A 274 9.49 15.13 0.79
N ARG A 275 10.13 15.92 1.66
CA ARG A 275 11.16 15.44 2.58
C ARG A 275 10.69 15.69 4.01
N ILE A 276 10.79 14.67 4.84
CA ILE A 276 10.45 14.76 6.26
C ILE A 276 11.73 14.58 7.07
N GLU A 277 12.00 15.55 7.92
CA GLU A 277 13.10 15.55 8.89
C GLU A 277 12.56 15.63 10.31
N GLY A 278 13.31 15.10 11.28
CA GLY A 278 12.93 15.08 12.69
C GLY A 278 13.94 14.30 13.54
N GLU A 279 13.54 13.89 14.74
CA GLU A 279 14.40 13.04 15.57
C GLU A 279 14.76 11.75 14.83
N ALA A 280 16.05 11.39 14.80
CA ALA A 280 16.57 10.23 14.07
C ALA A 280 15.94 8.87 14.42
N GLN A 281 15.25 8.75 15.56
CA GLN A 281 14.55 7.53 15.99
C GLN A 281 13.06 7.54 15.61
N THR A 282 12.59 8.55 14.89
CA THR A 282 11.19 8.62 14.45
C THR A 282 10.97 7.66 13.30
N ARG A 283 10.06 6.70 13.51
CA ARG A 283 9.80 5.58 12.61
C ARG A 283 9.01 5.99 11.39
N VAL A 284 9.24 5.29 10.28
CA VAL A 284 8.51 5.41 9.01
C VAL A 284 7.98 4.05 8.62
N HIS A 285 6.72 3.99 8.19
CA HIS A 285 6.12 2.80 7.60
C HIS A 285 5.65 3.05 6.17
N LEU A 286 5.52 1.99 5.38
CA LEU A 286 4.92 2.00 4.04
C LEU A 286 3.91 0.84 3.95
N ASP A 287 2.65 1.13 3.57
CA ASP A 287 1.55 0.17 3.50
C ASP A 287 1.37 -0.69 4.78
N GLY A 288 1.69 -0.10 5.95
CA GLY A 288 1.61 -0.76 7.25
C GLY A 288 2.83 -1.59 7.64
N GLU A 289 3.85 -1.70 6.78
CA GLU A 289 5.09 -2.42 7.06
C GLU A 289 6.21 -1.46 7.48
N PRO A 290 7.05 -1.82 8.46
CA PRO A 290 8.23 -1.03 8.83
C PRO A 290 9.15 -0.78 7.64
N PHE A 291 9.53 0.49 7.43
CA PHE A 291 10.47 0.84 6.35
C PHE A 291 11.80 1.35 6.88
N GLY A 292 11.78 2.29 7.81
CA GLY A 292 12.99 2.93 8.31
C GLY A 292 12.69 3.98 9.37
N MET A 293 13.55 4.98 9.41
CA MET A 293 13.47 6.12 10.33
C MET A 293 13.63 7.43 9.54
N LEU A 294 13.43 8.58 10.18
CA LEU A 294 13.73 9.88 9.58
C LEU A 294 15.25 10.10 9.48
N PRO A 295 15.75 10.87 8.47
CA PRO A 295 14.95 11.54 7.43
C PRO A 295 14.48 10.59 6.32
N VAL A 296 13.37 10.95 5.65
CA VAL A 296 12.85 10.22 4.50
C VAL A 296 12.51 11.18 3.37
N ASP A 297 12.87 10.81 2.14
CA ASP A 297 12.44 11.47 0.91
C ASP A 297 11.33 10.63 0.28
N VAL A 298 10.22 11.28 -0.09
CA VAL A 298 9.06 10.62 -0.69
C VAL A 298 8.65 11.38 -1.95
N ALA A 299 8.32 10.65 -3.01
CA ALA A 299 7.88 11.23 -4.27
C ALA A 299 6.76 10.39 -4.90
N ALA A 300 5.86 11.04 -5.61
CA ALA A 300 4.95 10.35 -6.52
C ALA A 300 5.74 9.75 -7.69
N GLN A 301 5.37 8.56 -8.11
CA GLN A 301 5.88 7.89 -9.31
C GLN A 301 4.70 7.66 -10.25
N PRO A 302 4.41 8.60 -11.16
CA PRO A 302 3.25 8.53 -12.04
C PRO A 302 3.31 7.35 -13.00
N ALA A 303 2.16 6.74 -13.26
CA ALA A 303 1.99 5.63 -14.21
C ALA A 303 3.04 4.52 -14.07
N ALA A 304 3.42 4.22 -12.83
CA ALA A 304 4.52 3.29 -12.52
C ALA A 304 4.26 1.87 -13.04
N VAL A 305 3.01 1.42 -13.00
CA VAL A 305 2.59 0.07 -13.42
C VAL A 305 1.21 0.15 -14.05
N ALA A 306 0.95 -0.68 -15.07
CA ALA A 306 -0.41 -0.89 -15.56
C ALA A 306 -1.14 -1.86 -14.62
N VAL A 307 -2.31 -1.49 -14.08
CA VAL A 307 -3.11 -2.35 -13.22
C VAL A 307 -4.38 -2.84 -13.91
N ALA A 308 -4.69 -4.13 -13.78
CA ALA A 308 -5.97 -4.67 -14.18
C ALA A 308 -7.08 -4.10 -13.29
N ALA A 309 -8.09 -3.49 -13.90
CA ALA A 309 -9.17 -2.82 -13.19
C ALA A 309 -10.53 -3.16 -13.82
N PRO A 310 -11.65 -3.03 -13.08
CA PRO A 310 -12.97 -3.13 -13.64
C PRO A 310 -13.17 -2.10 -14.76
N ILE A 311 -14.00 -2.45 -15.75
CA ILE A 311 -14.51 -1.49 -16.72
C ILE A 311 -15.52 -0.61 -15.95
N GLY A 312 -15.25 0.68 -15.89
CA GLY A 312 -16.09 1.67 -15.19
C GLY A 312 -17.48 1.83 -15.82
#